data_72cb3a85da549149e54d2676893550a6
#
_entry.id   72cb3a85da549149e54d2676893550a6
#
_cell.length_a   1.000
_cell.length_b   1.000
_cell.length_c   1.000
_cell.angle_alpha   90.00
_cell.angle_beta   90.00
_cell.angle_gamma   90.00
#
_symmetry.space_group_name_H-M   'P 1'
#
loop_
_entity.id
_entity.type
_entity.pdbx_description
1 polymer ?
#
loop_
_entity_poly.entity_id
_entity_poly.type
_entity_poly.pdbx_seq_one_letter_code
_entity_poly.pdbx_strand_id
1 'polypeptide(L)' 'MKMTAREMFKKLGYKYNKCRDRNQMIEYRKEDSTSVIFCIKERVFSVSEYCEPKDITVDELKAINQQCKELGWI' A
#
# COMPACT_ATOMS: atom_id res chain seq x y z
N MET A 1 17.92 11.83 1.12
CA MET A 1 17.61 10.48 1.60
C MET A 1 16.31 9.97 1.00
N LYS A 2 16.31 8.75 0.50
CA LYS A 2 15.07 8.17 -0.02
C LYS A 2 14.23 7.61 1.11
N MET A 3 12.95 7.93 1.10
CA MET A 3 12.01 7.36 2.06
C MET A 3 11.60 5.96 1.61
N THR A 4 11.40 5.06 2.58
CA THR A 4 10.81 3.76 2.28
C THR A 4 9.33 3.93 1.99
N ALA A 5 8.74 2.92 1.33
CA ALA A 5 7.30 2.94 1.08
C ALA A 5 6.51 3.05 2.38
N ARG A 6 6.93 2.32 3.42
CA ARG A 6 6.26 2.36 4.73
C ARG A 6 6.25 3.78 5.30
N GLU A 7 7.39 4.50 5.19
CA GLU A 7 7.46 5.88 5.66
C GLU A 7 6.56 6.80 4.86
N MET A 8 6.51 6.62 3.54
CA MET A 8 5.66 7.43 2.67
C MET A 8 4.18 7.21 3.00
N PHE A 9 3.76 5.96 3.16
CA PHE A 9 2.39 5.65 3.54
C PHE A 9 2.05 6.20 4.92
N LYS A 10 3.00 6.13 5.86
CA LYS A 10 2.79 6.67 7.20
C LYS A 10 2.51 8.18 7.14
N LYS A 11 3.24 8.92 6.32
CA LYS A 11 3.01 10.36 6.15
C LYS A 11 1.63 10.66 5.60
N LEU A 12 1.06 9.75 4.81
CA LEU A 12 -0.27 9.91 4.24
C LEU A 12 -1.38 9.46 5.21
N GLY A 13 -1.01 9.00 6.40
CA GLY A 13 -1.98 8.58 7.41
C GLY A 13 -2.27 7.10 7.43
N TYR A 14 -1.53 6.30 6.67
CA TYR A 14 -1.71 4.86 6.63
C TYR A 14 -0.92 4.16 7.73
N LYS A 15 -1.42 3.02 8.18
CA LYS A 15 -0.73 2.14 9.11
C LYS A 15 -0.48 0.79 8.43
N TYR A 16 0.71 0.24 8.64
CA TYR A 16 1.05 -1.08 8.14
C TYR A 16 0.33 -2.16 8.95
N ASN A 17 -0.34 -3.08 8.25
CA ASN A 17 -1.08 -4.16 8.90
C ASN A 17 -0.29 -5.46 8.82
N LYS A 18 0.36 -5.84 9.92
CA LYS A 18 1.20 -7.04 9.99
C LYS A 18 0.42 -8.34 9.83
N CYS A 19 -0.88 -8.33 10.08
CA CYS A 19 -1.69 -9.54 10.02
C CYS A 19 -1.75 -10.14 8.61
N ARG A 20 -1.43 -9.36 7.58
CA ARG A 20 -1.45 -9.82 6.20
C ARG A 20 -0.14 -10.49 5.75
N ASP A 21 0.94 -10.35 6.52
CA ASP A 21 2.24 -10.91 6.13
C ASP A 21 2.17 -12.42 5.90
N ARG A 22 1.37 -13.13 6.69
CA ARG A 22 1.23 -14.60 6.59
C ARG A 22 0.64 -15.04 5.26
N ASN A 23 -0.15 -14.18 4.61
CA ASN A 23 -0.79 -14.49 3.34
C ASN A 23 -0.02 -13.91 2.16
N GLN A 24 1.25 -13.53 2.39
CA GLN A 24 2.10 -12.91 1.36
C GLN A 24 1.43 -11.66 0.79
N MET A 25 0.84 -10.86 1.68
CA MET A 25 0.21 -9.60 1.34
C MET A 25 0.81 -8.49 2.20
N ILE A 26 0.92 -7.30 1.60
CA ILE A 26 1.28 -6.10 2.33
C ILE A 26 0.05 -5.20 2.32
N GLU A 27 -0.41 -4.80 3.50
CA GLU A 27 -1.58 -3.94 3.61
C GLU A 27 -1.26 -2.67 4.40
N TYR A 28 -1.68 -1.54 3.84
CA TYR A 28 -1.66 -0.24 4.53
C TYR A 28 -3.10 0.23 4.68
N ARG A 29 -3.49 0.65 5.88
CA ARG A 29 -4.86 1.07 6.17
C ARG A 29 -4.91 2.46 6.78
N LYS A 30 -5.93 3.23 6.39
CA LYS A 30 -6.26 4.51 6.99
C LYS A 30 -7.47 4.38 7.93
N GLU A 31 -7.66 5.38 8.79
CA GLU A 31 -8.79 5.40 9.72
C GLU A 31 -10.14 5.48 9.00
N ASP A 32 -10.19 6.04 7.80
CA ASP A 32 -11.42 6.17 7.02
C ASP A 32 -11.78 4.89 6.25
N SER A 33 -11.17 3.76 6.63
CA SER A 33 -11.38 2.46 6.00
C SER A 33 -10.77 2.31 4.61
N THR A 34 -9.96 3.27 4.17
CA THR A 34 -9.20 3.12 2.94
C THR A 34 -8.07 2.12 3.17
N SER A 35 -7.89 1.19 2.25
CA SER A 35 -6.78 0.24 2.33
C SER A 35 -6.10 0.09 0.97
N VAL A 36 -4.77 -0.11 1.02
CA VAL A 36 -3.95 -0.41 -0.14
C VAL A 36 -3.32 -1.76 0.13
N ILE A 37 -3.61 -2.74 -0.72
CA ILE A 37 -3.14 -4.12 -0.53
C ILE A 37 -2.29 -4.53 -1.71
N PHE A 38 -1.10 -5.06 -1.42
CA PHE A 38 -0.20 -5.60 -2.43
C PHE A 38 -0.18 -7.11 -2.28
N CYS A 39 -0.56 -7.82 -3.35
CA CYS A 39 -0.53 -9.29 -3.38
C CYS A 39 0.80 -9.71 -4.00
N ILE A 40 1.72 -10.18 -3.16
CA ILE A 40 3.09 -10.47 -3.61
C ILE A 40 3.10 -11.59 -4.65
N LYS A 41 2.29 -12.62 -4.44
CA LYS A 41 2.27 -13.77 -5.32
C LYS A 41 1.79 -13.43 -6.74
N GLU A 42 0.71 -12.66 -6.85
CA GLU A 42 0.15 -12.29 -8.14
C GLU A 42 0.78 -11.03 -8.72
N ARG A 43 1.56 -10.31 -7.93
CA ARG A 43 2.19 -9.05 -8.35
C ARG A 43 1.17 -8.01 -8.76
N VAL A 44 0.13 -7.86 -7.96
CA VAL A 44 -0.93 -6.87 -8.18
C VAL A 44 -1.16 -6.08 -6.90
N PHE A 45 -1.78 -4.92 -7.05
CA PHE A 45 -2.20 -4.15 -5.88
C PHE A 45 -3.62 -3.64 -6.11
N SER A 46 -4.30 -3.31 -5.01
CA SER A 46 -5.63 -2.71 -5.06
C SER A 46 -5.76 -1.61 -4.03
N VAL A 47 -6.58 -0.61 -4.35
CA VAL A 47 -6.94 0.46 -3.43
C VAL A 47 -8.44 0.46 -3.29
N SER A 48 -8.93 0.39 -2.06
CA SER A 48 -10.36 0.30 -1.82
C SER A 48 -10.77 1.05 -0.56
N GLU A 49 -12.05 1.43 -0.49
CA GLU A 49 -12.68 2.00 0.68
C GLU A 49 -14.00 1.27 0.89
N TYR A 50 -14.18 0.66 2.06
CA TYR A 50 -15.36 -0.19 2.34
C TYR A 50 -15.58 -1.26 1.27
N CYS A 51 -14.48 -1.90 0.83
CA CYS A 51 -14.49 -2.96 -0.20
C CYS A 51 -14.91 -2.46 -1.59
N GLU A 52 -14.94 -1.15 -1.80
CA GLU A 52 -15.24 -0.56 -3.10
C GLU A 52 -13.99 0.05 -3.71
N PRO A 53 -13.80 -0.02 -5.04
CA PRO A 53 -12.65 0.62 -5.67
C PRO A 53 -12.63 2.12 -5.36
N LYS A 54 -11.42 2.66 -5.20
CA LYS A 54 -11.25 4.07 -4.85
C LYS A 54 -10.19 4.70 -5.74
N ASP A 55 -10.39 5.98 -6.08
CA ASP A 55 -9.37 6.76 -6.77
C ASP A 55 -8.18 6.98 -5.86
N ILE A 56 -7.00 7.14 -6.46
CA ILE A 56 -5.78 7.40 -5.71
C ILE A 56 -5.25 8.81 -6.03
N THR A 57 -4.62 9.41 -5.05
CA THR A 57 -3.94 10.70 -5.25
C THR A 57 -2.55 10.46 -5.85
N VAL A 58 -1.94 11.54 -6.37
CA VAL A 58 -0.57 11.45 -6.88
C VAL A 58 0.40 11.05 -5.77
N ASP A 59 0.19 11.54 -4.54
CA ASP A 59 1.06 11.17 -3.42
C ASP A 59 0.92 9.69 -3.08
N GLU A 60 -0.30 9.14 -3.15
CA GLU A 60 -0.52 7.71 -2.97
C GLU A 60 0.16 6.91 -4.09
N LEU A 61 0.08 7.41 -5.32
CA LEU A 61 0.77 6.76 -6.44
C LEU A 61 2.28 6.70 -6.21
N LYS A 62 2.87 7.76 -5.69
CA LYS A 62 4.31 7.78 -5.39
C LYS A 62 4.67 6.72 -4.35
N ALA A 63 3.86 6.59 -3.31
CA ALA A 63 4.09 5.58 -2.27
C ALA A 63 3.93 4.17 -2.84
N ILE A 64 2.91 3.95 -3.66
CA ILE A 64 2.69 2.67 -4.33
C ILE A 64 3.87 2.32 -5.24
N ASN A 65 4.33 3.29 -6.02
CA ASN A 65 5.47 3.10 -6.90
C ASN A 65 6.72 2.71 -6.12
N GLN A 66 6.96 3.35 -4.98
CA GLN A 66 8.11 3.03 -4.14
C GLN A 66 7.98 1.61 -3.59
N GLN A 67 6.77 1.18 -3.18
CA GLN A 67 6.56 -0.17 -2.70
C GLN A 67 6.84 -1.20 -3.80
N CYS A 68 6.42 -0.91 -5.03
CA CYS A 68 6.69 -1.79 -6.16
C CYS A 68 8.17 -1.93 -6.43
N LYS A 69 8.92 -0.83 -6.28
CA LYS A 69 10.39 -0.86 -6.42
C LYS A 69 11.03 -1.73 -5.34
N GLU A 70 10.56 -1.59 -4.10
CA GLU A 70 11.10 -2.37 -2.98
C GLU A 70 10.81 -3.86 -3.13
N LEU A 71 9.69 -4.19 -3.77
CA LEU A 71 9.34 -5.58 -4.06
C LEU A 71 10.05 -6.14 -5.31
N GLY A 72 10.76 -5.29 -6.03
CA GLY A 72 11.42 -5.72 -7.25
C GLY A 72 10.49 -5.86 -8.44
N TRP A 73 9.30 -5.28 -8.38
CA TRP A 73 8.31 -5.39 -9.48
C TRP A 73 8.63 -4.44 -10.64
N ILE A 74 9.33 -3.34 -10.35
CA ILE A 74 9.69 -2.34 -11.36
C ILE A 74 11.09 -1.80 -11.12
#